data_a374599e80f5856be20c79e8bc3b53d9
#
_entry.id   a374599e80f5856be20c79e8bc3b53d9
#
_cell.length_a   1.000
_cell.length_b   1.000
_cell.length_c   1.000
_cell.angle_alpha   90.00
_cell.angle_beta   90.00
_cell.angle_gamma   90.00
#
_symmetry.space_group_name_H-M   'P 1'
#
loop_
_entity.id
_entity.type
_entity.pdbx_description
1 polymer ?
#
loop_
_entity_poly.entity_id
_entity_poly.type
_entity_poly.pdbx_seq_one_letter_code
_entity_poly.pdbx_strand_id
1 'polypeptide(L)'
;ADELADEHFDGMIVTGAPVETIAYEEVDYWRELTVIMDWAHSHVRSTLYLCWGAMAALYHFYGIPKYLLPAKRFGVFRVTPADLHHPIFSGFDDTFSMPNSRHTEIRRPDIEHTEGVDILAESAEAGLCICASRQHRDFYVLGHFEYPVWTLGDEYRRDLGKRDDVNLPQHYYPNDDPSAQPHCNWRSAATLFYNNWINHYVCRQEADENINV
;
A
#
# COMPACT_ATOMS: atom_id res chain seq x y z
N ALA A 1 -5.66 21.40 8.98
CA ALA A 1 -4.84 21.99 7.91
C ALA A 1 -4.32 23.37 8.33
N ASP A 2 -5.19 24.24 8.85
CA ASP A 2 -4.81 25.64 9.15
C ASP A 2 -3.70 25.78 10.22
N GLU A 3 -3.63 24.84 11.19
CA GLU A 3 -2.59 24.84 12.23
C GLU A 3 -1.21 24.35 11.71
N LEU A 4 -1.18 23.69 10.57
CA LEU A 4 0.03 23.12 9.97
C LEU A 4 0.41 23.79 8.64
N ALA A 5 -0.22 24.94 8.32
CA ALA A 5 -0.09 25.57 7.01
C ALA A 5 1.34 25.90 6.58
N ASP A 6 2.23 26.17 7.55
CA ASP A 6 3.63 26.53 7.31
C ASP A 6 4.63 25.41 7.76
N GLU A 7 4.12 24.28 8.24
CA GLU A 7 4.95 23.16 8.70
C GLU A 7 5.36 22.26 7.52
N HIS A 8 6.59 21.78 7.53
CA HIS A 8 7.12 20.81 6.58
C HIS A 8 7.52 19.53 7.30
N PHE A 9 7.27 18.38 6.66
CA PHE A 9 7.61 17.07 7.20
C PHE A 9 8.44 16.26 6.22
N ASP A 10 9.33 15.43 6.74
CA ASP A 10 10.14 14.55 5.90
C ASP A 10 9.35 13.36 5.38
N GLY A 11 8.38 12.86 6.13
CA GLY A 11 7.55 11.73 5.73
C GLY A 11 6.17 11.73 6.35
N MET A 12 5.19 11.18 5.61
CA MET A 12 3.82 10.99 6.08
C MET A 12 3.33 9.58 5.68
N ILE A 13 2.53 8.98 6.53
CA ILE A 13 1.83 7.71 6.22
C ILE A 13 0.33 7.94 6.29
N VAL A 14 -0.37 7.60 5.21
CA VAL A 14 -1.84 7.59 5.14
C VAL A 14 -2.30 6.14 5.13
N THR A 15 -2.94 5.70 6.19
CA THR A 15 -3.36 4.30 6.36
C THR A 15 -4.67 3.98 5.63
N GLY A 16 -4.97 2.68 5.52
CA GLY A 16 -6.24 2.19 4.99
C GLY A 16 -7.43 2.46 5.91
N ALA A 17 -8.63 2.30 5.34
CA ALA A 17 -9.90 2.38 6.06
C ALA A 17 -10.90 1.35 5.51
N PRO A 18 -11.83 0.83 6.33
CA PRO A 18 -12.80 -0.20 5.92
C PRO A 18 -14.00 0.38 5.16
N VAL A 19 -13.76 1.28 4.22
CA VAL A 19 -14.77 1.99 3.40
C VAL A 19 -14.56 1.73 1.90
N GLU A 20 -13.86 0.69 1.54
CA GLU A 20 -13.44 0.41 0.16
C GLU A 20 -14.59 0.08 -0.81
N THR A 21 -15.74 -0.36 -0.30
CA THR A 21 -16.90 -0.77 -1.12
C THR A 21 -17.86 0.37 -1.46
N ILE A 22 -17.71 1.55 -0.86
CA ILE A 22 -18.50 2.75 -1.18
C ILE A 22 -17.72 3.70 -2.08
N ALA A 23 -18.41 4.59 -2.80
CA ALA A 23 -17.75 5.60 -3.62
C ALA A 23 -16.88 6.52 -2.75
N TYR A 24 -15.81 7.07 -3.31
CA TYR A 24 -14.90 7.91 -2.53
C TYR A 24 -15.63 9.16 -2.01
N GLU A 25 -16.46 9.76 -2.85
CA GLU A 25 -17.24 10.98 -2.54
C GLU A 25 -18.32 10.76 -1.46
N GLU A 26 -18.70 9.50 -1.21
CA GLU A 26 -19.65 9.11 -0.16
C GLU A 26 -18.98 8.86 1.20
N VAL A 27 -17.63 8.88 1.26
CA VAL A 27 -16.89 8.77 2.52
C VAL A 27 -16.99 10.09 3.28
N ASP A 28 -17.49 10.06 4.50
CA ASP A 28 -17.81 11.25 5.31
C ASP A 28 -16.64 12.26 5.41
N TYR A 29 -15.41 11.77 5.50
CA TYR A 29 -14.18 12.57 5.60
C TYR A 29 -13.44 12.73 4.26
N TRP A 30 -14.03 12.37 3.12
CA TRP A 30 -13.38 12.44 1.81
C TRP A 30 -12.80 13.82 1.51
N ARG A 31 -13.60 14.83 1.74
CA ARG A 31 -13.25 16.23 1.48
C ARG A 31 -12.06 16.71 2.34
N GLU A 32 -12.02 16.31 3.60
CA GLU A 32 -10.88 16.58 4.49
C GLU A 32 -9.62 15.83 4.07
N LEU A 33 -9.78 14.56 3.71
CA LEU A 33 -8.67 13.72 3.27
C LEU A 33 -8.02 14.28 1.99
N THR A 34 -8.80 14.72 1.00
CA THR A 34 -8.25 15.34 -0.23
C THR A 34 -7.50 16.63 0.06
N VAL A 35 -7.99 17.47 0.97
CA VAL A 35 -7.27 18.67 1.41
C VAL A 35 -5.93 18.31 2.10
N ILE A 36 -5.91 17.25 2.90
CA ILE A 36 -4.67 16.77 3.53
C ILE A 36 -3.70 16.22 2.49
N MET A 37 -4.19 15.47 1.50
CA MET A 37 -3.37 14.95 0.40
C MET A 37 -2.75 16.08 -0.44
N ASP A 38 -3.54 17.10 -0.81
CA ASP A 38 -3.06 18.26 -1.56
C ASP A 38 -2.03 19.06 -0.75
N TRP A 39 -2.26 19.24 0.55
CA TRP A 39 -1.31 19.87 1.44
C TRP A 39 0.00 19.06 1.52
N ALA A 40 -0.10 17.74 1.67
CA ALA A 40 1.06 16.85 1.73
C ALA A 40 1.95 16.95 0.48
N HIS A 41 1.37 17.12 -0.69
CA HIS A 41 2.10 17.30 -1.96
C HIS A 41 3.13 18.43 -1.94
N SER A 42 2.88 19.50 -1.18
CA SER A 42 3.77 20.67 -1.08
C SER A 42 4.57 20.74 0.23
N HIS A 43 4.14 20.03 1.27
CA HIS A 43 4.69 20.15 2.63
C HIS A 43 5.35 18.86 3.15
N VAL A 44 5.21 17.74 2.43
CA VAL A 44 5.80 16.46 2.82
C VAL A 44 6.77 15.98 1.74
N ARG A 45 7.99 15.62 2.14
CA ARG A 45 9.02 15.14 1.21
C ARG A 45 8.65 13.82 0.54
N SER A 46 8.11 12.86 1.31
CA SER A 46 7.62 11.59 0.79
C SER A 46 6.41 11.09 1.57
N THR A 47 5.38 10.63 0.85
CA THR A 47 4.16 10.08 1.45
C THR A 47 4.00 8.61 1.10
N LEU A 48 3.71 7.79 2.10
CA LEU A 48 3.39 6.38 1.97
C LEU A 48 1.90 6.15 2.19
N TYR A 49 1.19 5.81 1.14
CA TYR A 49 -0.24 5.49 1.17
C TYR A 49 -0.44 3.98 1.25
N LEU A 50 -1.29 3.50 2.18
CA LEU A 50 -1.52 2.08 2.43
C LEU A 50 -2.95 1.67 2.12
N CYS A 51 -3.12 0.53 1.45
CA CYS A 51 -4.39 -0.14 1.15
C CYS A 51 -5.43 0.81 0.55
N TRP A 52 -6.56 1.04 1.21
CA TRP A 52 -7.59 1.98 0.75
C TRP A 52 -7.03 3.41 0.59
N GLY A 53 -6.14 3.85 1.48
CA GLY A 53 -5.47 5.15 1.36
C GLY A 53 -4.66 5.27 0.07
N ALA A 54 -4.01 4.19 -0.37
CA ALA A 54 -3.31 4.14 -1.66
C ALA A 54 -4.27 4.26 -2.84
N MET A 55 -5.40 3.54 -2.80
CA MET A 55 -6.43 3.64 -3.84
C MET A 55 -7.07 5.03 -3.87
N ALA A 56 -7.31 5.63 -2.72
CA ALA A 56 -7.86 6.97 -2.57
C ALA A 56 -6.94 8.03 -3.18
N ALA A 57 -5.63 7.94 -2.91
CA ALA A 57 -4.63 8.85 -3.46
C ALA A 57 -4.47 8.67 -4.99
N LEU A 58 -4.44 7.43 -5.49
CA LEU A 58 -4.42 7.15 -6.93
C LEU A 58 -5.65 7.72 -7.64
N TYR A 59 -6.83 7.65 -7.01
CA TYR A 59 -8.04 8.26 -7.54
C TYR A 59 -7.97 9.78 -7.51
N HIS A 60 -7.59 10.37 -6.37
CA HIS A 60 -7.55 11.81 -6.19
C HIS A 60 -6.58 12.51 -7.14
N PHE A 61 -5.35 11.99 -7.25
CA PHE A 61 -4.29 12.64 -8.02
C PHE A 61 -4.31 12.30 -9.52
N TYR A 62 -4.80 11.11 -9.87
CA TYR A 62 -4.69 10.60 -11.25
C TYR A 62 -6.02 10.15 -11.86
N GLY A 63 -7.13 10.19 -11.11
CA GLY A 63 -8.43 9.73 -11.58
C GLY A 63 -8.51 8.20 -11.77
N ILE A 64 -7.57 7.43 -11.20
CA ILE A 64 -7.53 5.97 -11.35
C ILE A 64 -8.62 5.33 -10.49
N PRO A 65 -9.60 4.64 -11.09
CA PRO A 65 -10.72 4.08 -10.36
C PRO A 65 -10.34 2.78 -9.63
N LYS A 66 -11.09 2.46 -8.58
CA LYS A 66 -11.09 1.12 -7.97
C LYS A 66 -12.20 0.25 -8.55
N TYR A 67 -11.98 -1.05 -8.56
CA TYR A 67 -12.95 -2.04 -9.04
C TYR A 67 -13.27 -3.04 -7.95
N LEU A 68 -14.55 -3.38 -7.82
CA LEU A 68 -14.99 -4.40 -6.86
C LEU A 68 -14.52 -5.78 -7.33
N LEU A 69 -13.92 -6.54 -6.43
CA LEU A 69 -13.53 -7.92 -6.65
C LEU A 69 -14.74 -8.86 -6.50
N PRO A 70 -14.80 -9.97 -7.23
CA PRO A 70 -15.85 -10.98 -7.06
C PRO A 70 -15.79 -11.69 -5.71
N ALA A 71 -14.63 -11.73 -5.07
CA ALA A 71 -14.39 -12.23 -3.72
C ALA A 71 -13.28 -11.41 -3.05
N LYS A 72 -13.29 -11.35 -1.71
CA LYS A 72 -12.26 -10.68 -0.93
C LYS A 72 -10.88 -11.25 -1.27
N ARG A 73 -9.93 -10.40 -1.64
CA ARG A 73 -8.50 -10.74 -1.74
C ARG A 73 -7.93 -10.82 -0.33
N PHE A 74 -7.85 -12.04 0.20
CA PHE A 74 -7.60 -12.26 1.61
C PHE A 74 -6.54 -13.33 1.82
N GLY A 75 -5.39 -12.96 2.37
CA GLY A 75 -4.28 -13.89 2.58
C GLY A 75 -2.92 -13.25 2.47
N VAL A 76 -1.89 -14.09 2.31
CA VAL A 76 -0.49 -13.69 2.14
C VAL A 76 -0.01 -14.14 0.77
N PHE A 77 0.30 -13.18 -0.09
CA PHE A 77 0.60 -13.46 -1.49
C PHE A 77 2.06 -13.22 -1.82
N ARG A 78 2.60 -14.03 -2.74
CA ARG A 78 3.94 -13.82 -3.29
C ARG A 78 3.91 -12.65 -4.26
N VAL A 79 4.84 -11.73 -4.07
CA VAL A 79 4.98 -10.50 -4.85
C VAL A 79 6.35 -10.50 -5.53
N THR A 80 6.39 -10.02 -6.77
CA THR A 80 7.61 -9.89 -7.57
C THR A 80 7.85 -8.41 -7.87
N PRO A 81 9.01 -7.85 -7.52
CA PRO A 81 9.43 -6.53 -7.97
C PRO A 81 9.53 -6.45 -9.50
N ALA A 82 9.13 -5.33 -10.07
CA ALA A 82 9.31 -5.06 -11.50
C ALA A 82 10.79 -4.78 -11.84
N ASP A 83 11.50 -4.14 -10.92
CA ASP A 83 12.95 -3.86 -10.99
C ASP A 83 13.56 -3.96 -9.58
N LEU A 84 14.42 -4.96 -9.37
CA LEU A 84 15.16 -5.13 -8.11
C LEU A 84 16.23 -4.06 -7.88
N HIS A 85 16.63 -3.31 -8.90
CA HIS A 85 17.59 -2.20 -8.76
C HIS A 85 16.94 -0.92 -8.24
N HIS A 86 15.59 -0.86 -8.18
CA HIS A 86 14.90 0.28 -7.59
C HIS A 86 15.25 0.39 -6.11
N PRO A 87 15.65 1.57 -5.58
CA PRO A 87 16.18 1.73 -4.22
C PRO A 87 15.23 1.21 -3.12
N ILE A 88 13.91 1.24 -3.36
CA ILE A 88 12.92 0.72 -2.40
C ILE A 88 13.07 -0.78 -2.15
N PHE A 89 13.64 -1.54 -3.11
CA PHE A 89 13.87 -2.98 -3.01
C PHE A 89 15.32 -3.34 -2.66
N SER A 90 16.12 -2.40 -2.18
CA SER A 90 17.49 -2.70 -1.74
C SER A 90 17.50 -3.80 -0.68
N GLY A 91 18.24 -4.89 -0.94
CA GLY A 91 18.33 -6.06 -0.06
C GLY A 91 17.17 -7.05 -0.14
N PHE A 92 16.20 -6.83 -1.02
CA PHE A 92 15.12 -7.80 -1.26
C PHE A 92 15.60 -9.01 -2.07
N ASP A 93 14.93 -10.13 -1.86
CA ASP A 93 15.02 -11.31 -2.74
C ASP A 93 14.19 -11.08 -4.03
N ASP A 94 14.34 -11.99 -5.01
CA ASP A 94 13.58 -11.95 -6.28
C ASP A 94 12.06 -11.92 -6.06
N THR A 95 11.59 -12.44 -4.94
CA THR A 95 10.19 -12.41 -4.53
C THR A 95 10.07 -12.27 -3.02
N PHE A 96 8.99 -11.65 -2.59
CA PHE A 96 8.66 -11.52 -1.17
C PHE A 96 7.18 -11.79 -0.91
N SER A 97 6.79 -11.91 0.36
CA SER A 97 5.40 -12.10 0.75
C SER A 97 4.78 -10.80 1.25
N MET A 98 3.49 -10.59 0.95
CA MET A 98 2.73 -9.42 1.42
C MET A 98 1.30 -9.83 1.81
N PRO A 99 0.84 -9.50 3.02
CA PRO A 99 -0.57 -9.64 3.41
C PRO A 99 -1.49 -8.74 2.59
N ASN A 100 -2.65 -9.26 2.25
CA ASN A 100 -3.73 -8.53 1.62
C ASN A 100 -5.07 -8.85 2.30
N SER A 101 -5.89 -7.81 2.46
CA SER A 101 -7.25 -7.91 2.97
C SER A 101 -8.10 -6.81 2.35
N ARG A 102 -8.63 -7.04 1.14
CA ARG A 102 -9.35 -6.03 0.38
C ARG A 102 -10.47 -6.61 -0.50
N HIS A 103 -11.53 -5.83 -0.68
CA HIS A 103 -12.66 -6.15 -1.57
C HIS A 103 -12.57 -5.44 -2.93
N THR A 104 -11.55 -4.59 -3.12
CA THR A 104 -11.36 -3.83 -4.35
C THR A 104 -9.94 -3.97 -4.89
N GLU A 105 -9.76 -3.63 -6.15
CA GLU A 105 -8.45 -3.62 -6.82
C GLU A 105 -8.27 -2.36 -7.67
N ILE A 106 -7.02 -2.04 -7.96
CA ILE A 106 -6.60 -1.17 -9.06
C ILE A 106 -6.16 -2.10 -10.20
N ARG A 107 -6.53 -1.78 -11.43
CA ARG A 107 -6.17 -2.59 -12.58
C ARG A 107 -4.89 -2.08 -13.24
N ARG A 108 -4.06 -3.01 -13.66
CA ARG A 108 -2.80 -2.73 -14.34
C ARG A 108 -2.95 -1.78 -15.55
N PRO A 109 -3.92 -1.96 -16.47
CA PRO A 109 -4.08 -1.06 -17.61
C PRO A 109 -4.33 0.40 -17.20
N ASP A 110 -5.01 0.65 -16.08
CA ASP A 110 -5.29 2.02 -15.64
C ASP A 110 -3.99 2.73 -15.19
N ILE A 111 -3.07 2.01 -14.56
CA ILE A 111 -1.74 2.55 -14.22
C ILE A 111 -0.90 2.75 -15.50
N GLU A 112 -0.87 1.77 -16.40
CA GLU A 112 -0.06 1.83 -17.64
C GLU A 112 -0.48 2.97 -18.57
N HIS A 113 -1.75 3.37 -18.56
CA HIS A 113 -2.27 4.49 -19.35
C HIS A 113 -2.17 5.85 -18.63
N THR A 114 -1.68 5.85 -17.39
CA THR A 114 -1.56 7.07 -16.58
C THR A 114 -0.10 7.55 -16.54
N GLU A 115 0.12 8.80 -16.98
CA GLU A 115 1.44 9.40 -16.88
C GLU A 115 1.78 9.70 -15.41
N GLY A 116 3.05 9.49 -15.05
CA GLY A 116 3.58 9.88 -13.73
C GLY A 116 3.44 8.84 -12.63
N VAL A 117 2.88 7.66 -12.90
CA VAL A 117 2.81 6.53 -11.96
C VAL A 117 3.51 5.31 -12.55
N ASP A 118 4.37 4.69 -11.76
CA ASP A 118 5.09 3.47 -12.13
C ASP A 118 4.61 2.28 -11.29
N ILE A 119 4.51 1.11 -11.93
CA ILE A 119 4.30 -0.17 -11.26
C ILE A 119 5.65 -0.64 -10.72
N LEU A 120 5.76 -0.80 -9.41
CA LEU A 120 6.98 -1.27 -8.75
C LEU A 120 6.95 -2.75 -8.40
N ALA A 121 5.78 -3.32 -8.05
CA ALA A 121 5.68 -4.73 -7.71
C ALA A 121 4.27 -5.28 -7.91
N GLU A 122 4.20 -6.55 -8.29
CA GLU A 122 2.96 -7.26 -8.59
C GLU A 122 2.95 -8.69 -8.04
N SER A 123 1.75 -9.23 -7.92
CA SER A 123 1.51 -10.64 -7.61
C SER A 123 0.65 -11.27 -8.70
N ALA A 124 0.99 -12.47 -9.12
CA ALA A 124 0.17 -13.23 -10.06
C ALA A 124 -1.25 -13.51 -9.50
N GLU A 125 -1.38 -13.62 -8.17
CA GLU A 125 -2.64 -13.91 -7.50
C GLU A 125 -3.33 -12.64 -6.95
N ALA A 126 -2.57 -11.68 -6.41
CA ALA A 126 -3.13 -10.48 -5.81
C ALA A 126 -3.22 -9.28 -6.78
N GLY A 127 -2.62 -9.35 -7.97
CA GLY A 127 -2.56 -8.23 -8.91
C GLY A 127 -1.55 -7.17 -8.48
N LEU A 128 -1.82 -5.90 -8.75
CA LEU A 128 -0.94 -4.80 -8.35
C LEU A 128 -0.76 -4.75 -6.83
N CYS A 129 0.49 -4.57 -6.40
CA CYS A 129 0.88 -4.56 -5.00
C CYS A 129 1.52 -3.24 -4.58
N ILE A 130 2.44 -2.71 -5.38
CA ILE A 130 3.13 -1.45 -5.10
C ILE A 130 3.27 -0.63 -6.38
N CYS A 131 2.86 0.63 -6.30
CA CYS A 131 3.11 1.65 -7.31
C CYS A 131 3.82 2.85 -6.67
N ALA A 132 4.41 3.72 -7.47
CA ALA A 132 4.99 4.98 -7.01
C ALA A 132 4.78 6.10 -8.02
N SER A 133 4.69 7.34 -7.53
CA SER A 133 4.74 8.52 -8.38
C SER A 133 6.19 8.87 -8.72
N ARG A 134 6.41 9.38 -9.95
CA ARG A 134 7.72 9.85 -10.39
C ARG A 134 8.06 11.24 -9.85
N GLN A 135 7.08 12.10 -9.74
CA GLN A 135 7.27 13.53 -9.44
C GLN A 135 7.29 13.83 -7.95
N HIS A 136 6.48 13.13 -7.15
CA HIS A 136 6.22 13.49 -5.75
C HIS A 136 6.80 12.52 -4.72
N ARG A 137 7.54 11.52 -5.15
CA ARG A 137 8.11 10.47 -4.29
C ARG A 137 7.07 9.76 -3.40
N ASP A 138 5.83 9.67 -3.91
CA ASP A 138 4.74 9.00 -3.21
C ASP A 138 4.75 7.51 -3.56
N PHE A 139 4.45 6.70 -2.55
CA PHE A 139 4.35 5.24 -2.68
C PHE A 139 2.93 4.80 -2.37
N TYR A 140 2.37 3.96 -3.22
CA TYR A 140 1.03 3.40 -3.12
C TYR A 140 1.13 1.90 -2.91
N VAL A 141 1.00 1.44 -1.66
CA VAL A 141 1.08 0.04 -1.27
C VAL A 141 -0.33 -0.51 -1.10
N LEU A 142 -0.75 -1.42 -1.96
CA LEU A 142 -2.12 -1.97 -1.99
C LEU A 142 -2.32 -3.15 -1.03
N GLY A 143 -1.27 -3.58 -0.34
CA GLY A 143 -1.27 -4.61 0.70
C GLY A 143 -0.89 -4.03 2.06
N HIS A 144 -0.51 -4.91 3.00
CA HIS A 144 -0.34 -4.57 4.41
C HIS A 144 0.97 -5.10 5.00
N PHE A 145 2.08 -4.41 4.77
CA PHE A 145 3.35 -4.75 5.44
C PHE A 145 3.30 -4.54 6.96
N GLU A 146 2.42 -3.65 7.43
CA GLU A 146 2.28 -3.30 8.84
C GLU A 146 1.53 -4.36 9.67
N TYR A 147 0.92 -5.37 9.03
CA TYR A 147 0.13 -6.36 9.75
C TYR A 147 0.98 -7.26 10.66
N PRO A 148 0.68 -7.32 11.98
CA PRO A 148 1.13 -8.42 12.82
C PRO A 148 0.67 -9.78 12.32
N VAL A 149 1.38 -10.83 12.72
CA VAL A 149 1.11 -12.19 12.26
C VAL A 149 -0.33 -12.66 12.49
N TRP A 150 -1.00 -12.19 13.53
CA TRP A 150 -2.36 -12.62 13.92
C TRP A 150 -3.49 -11.86 13.23
N THR A 151 -3.23 -10.72 12.57
CA THR A 151 -4.27 -9.81 12.06
C THR A 151 -5.24 -10.49 11.09
N LEU A 152 -4.75 -11.22 10.09
CA LEU A 152 -5.63 -11.93 9.15
C LEU A 152 -6.48 -13.00 9.84
N GLY A 153 -5.91 -13.69 10.84
CA GLY A 153 -6.65 -14.66 11.66
C GLY A 153 -7.72 -14.01 12.53
N ASP A 154 -7.45 -12.83 13.08
CA ASP A 154 -8.44 -12.07 13.85
C ASP A 154 -9.57 -11.56 12.97
N GLU A 155 -9.25 -11.05 11.77
CA GLU A 155 -10.26 -10.67 10.78
C GLU A 155 -11.14 -11.87 10.39
N TYR A 156 -10.52 -13.01 10.09
CA TYR A 156 -11.25 -14.25 9.76
C TYR A 156 -12.21 -14.64 10.87
N ARG A 157 -11.73 -14.72 12.12
CA ARG A 157 -12.56 -15.09 13.28
C ARG A 157 -13.66 -14.06 13.57
N ARG A 158 -13.38 -12.78 13.43
CA ARG A 158 -14.36 -11.69 13.60
C ARG A 158 -15.50 -11.79 12.61
N ASP A 159 -15.22 -12.18 11.37
CA ASP A 159 -16.18 -12.18 10.26
C ASP A 159 -16.95 -13.51 10.17
N LEU A 160 -16.43 -14.61 10.75
CA LEU A 160 -17.14 -15.88 10.86
C LEU A 160 -18.51 -15.71 11.55
N GLY A 161 -19.54 -16.23 10.92
CA GLY A 161 -20.92 -16.15 11.42
C GLY A 161 -21.61 -14.79 11.26
N LYS A 162 -20.92 -13.79 10.69
CA LYS A 162 -21.52 -12.48 10.36
C LYS A 162 -21.79 -12.31 8.87
N ARG A 163 -21.08 -13.06 8.04
CA ARG A 163 -21.14 -13.00 6.59
C ARG A 163 -21.07 -14.42 6.03
N ASP A 164 -21.77 -14.65 4.91
CA ASP A 164 -21.80 -15.96 4.24
C ASP A 164 -20.59 -16.16 3.29
N ASP A 165 -19.86 -15.08 2.98
CA ASP A 165 -18.75 -15.05 2.02
C ASP A 165 -17.35 -15.03 2.68
N VAL A 166 -17.25 -15.50 3.92
CA VAL A 166 -15.98 -15.52 4.67
C VAL A 166 -15.13 -16.71 4.26
N ASN A 167 -14.08 -16.44 3.51
CA ASN A 167 -13.08 -17.43 3.13
C ASN A 167 -11.90 -17.44 4.10
N LEU A 168 -11.26 -18.60 4.21
CA LEU A 168 -10.00 -18.73 4.92
C LEU A 168 -8.93 -17.85 4.24
N PRO A 169 -8.07 -17.12 5.00
CA PRO A 169 -6.98 -16.37 4.39
C PRO A 169 -6.00 -17.31 3.69
N GLN A 170 -5.79 -17.08 2.38
CA GLN A 170 -4.94 -17.92 1.53
C GLN A 170 -3.48 -17.83 1.95
N HIS A 171 -2.75 -18.95 1.86
CA HIS A 171 -1.30 -19.03 2.15
C HIS A 171 -0.88 -18.52 3.54
N TYR A 172 -1.80 -18.51 4.49
CA TYR A 172 -1.59 -17.95 5.82
C TYR A 172 -1.44 -19.02 6.89
N TYR A 173 -2.33 -20.01 6.92
CA TYR A 173 -2.23 -21.13 7.83
C TYR A 173 -1.47 -22.31 7.22
N PRO A 174 -0.60 -22.99 7.98
CA PRO A 174 -0.01 -24.25 7.52
C PRO A 174 -1.08 -25.27 7.13
N ASN A 175 -0.99 -25.82 5.91
CA ASN A 175 -1.95 -26.80 5.36
C ASN A 175 -3.42 -26.34 5.38
N ASP A 176 -3.65 -25.00 5.35
CA ASP A 176 -4.98 -24.38 5.46
C ASP A 176 -5.75 -24.78 6.74
N ASP A 177 -5.04 -25.14 7.80
CA ASP A 177 -5.62 -25.49 9.10
C ASP A 177 -5.75 -24.23 10.00
N PRO A 178 -6.96 -23.70 10.23
CA PRO A 178 -7.16 -22.49 11.03
C PRO A 178 -6.92 -22.72 12.55
N SER A 179 -6.73 -23.96 12.97
CA SER A 179 -6.30 -24.29 14.33
C SER A 179 -4.79 -24.22 14.52
N ALA A 180 -4.03 -24.23 13.42
CA ALA A 180 -2.58 -24.11 13.45
C ALA A 180 -2.14 -22.65 13.64
N GLN A 181 -0.93 -22.49 14.20
CA GLN A 181 -0.34 -21.17 14.33
C GLN A 181 0.13 -20.67 12.95
N PRO A 182 -0.28 -19.45 12.52
CA PRO A 182 0.14 -18.90 11.24
C PRO A 182 1.64 -18.56 11.22
N HIS A 183 2.23 -18.63 10.03
CA HIS A 183 3.62 -18.24 9.82
C HIS A 183 3.71 -16.79 9.33
N CYS A 184 4.62 -16.02 9.93
CA CYS A 184 4.95 -14.68 9.43
C CYS A 184 6.16 -14.78 8.49
N ASN A 185 5.91 -14.68 7.19
CA ASN A 185 6.93 -14.72 6.15
C ASN A 185 7.08 -13.38 5.38
N TRP A 186 6.54 -12.28 5.92
CA TRP A 186 6.64 -10.94 5.34
C TRP A 186 7.39 -9.93 6.21
N ARG A 187 7.75 -10.27 7.45
CA ARG A 187 8.36 -9.31 8.40
C ARG A 187 9.69 -8.76 7.90
N SER A 188 10.56 -9.58 7.33
CA SER A 188 11.84 -9.13 6.79
C SER A 188 11.65 -8.17 5.61
N ALA A 189 10.77 -8.50 4.68
CA ALA A 189 10.41 -7.63 3.57
C ALA A 189 9.80 -6.31 4.05
N ALA A 190 8.90 -6.36 5.02
CA ALA A 190 8.33 -5.16 5.65
C ALA A 190 9.42 -4.27 6.27
N THR A 191 10.35 -4.87 7.03
CA THR A 191 11.46 -4.15 7.65
C THR A 191 12.35 -3.49 6.59
N LEU A 192 12.71 -4.21 5.53
CA LEU A 192 13.49 -3.66 4.42
C LEU A 192 12.74 -2.53 3.73
N PHE A 193 11.46 -2.72 3.40
CA PHE A 193 10.65 -1.71 2.71
C PHE A 193 10.60 -0.38 3.48
N TYR A 194 10.24 -0.42 4.77
CA TYR A 194 10.17 0.79 5.59
C TYR A 194 11.55 1.43 5.79
N ASN A 195 12.60 0.65 6.02
CA ASN A 195 13.96 1.18 6.14
C ASN A 195 14.44 1.82 4.83
N ASN A 196 14.19 1.19 3.69
CA ASN A 196 14.55 1.74 2.38
C ASN A 196 13.76 3.01 2.07
N TRP A 197 12.44 3.02 2.39
CA TRP A 197 11.63 4.23 2.25
C TRP A 197 12.18 5.38 3.10
N ILE A 198 12.47 5.12 4.38
CA ILE A 198 13.03 6.13 5.29
C ILE A 198 14.38 6.63 4.78
N ASN A 199 15.30 5.72 4.46
CA ASN A 199 16.67 6.09 4.12
C ASN A 199 16.81 6.77 2.76
N HIS A 200 16.02 6.35 1.76
CA HIS A 200 16.16 6.84 0.39
C HIS A 200 15.20 7.97 0.02
N TYR A 201 14.07 8.11 0.74
CA TYR A 201 13.01 9.04 0.35
C TYR A 201 12.63 10.03 1.46
N VAL A 202 12.69 9.63 2.73
CA VAL A 202 12.38 10.48 3.87
C VAL A 202 13.63 11.23 4.35
N CYS A 203 14.70 10.52 4.70
CA CYS A 203 15.91 11.09 5.33
C CYS A 203 17.02 11.50 4.34
N ARG A 204 16.76 11.54 3.02
CA ARG A 204 17.77 11.89 2.03
C ARG A 204 18.29 13.31 2.30
N GLN A 205 19.54 13.41 2.75
CA GLN A 205 20.22 14.70 2.92
C GLN A 205 20.49 15.35 1.54
N GLU A 206 20.42 16.65 1.47
CA GLU A 206 20.67 17.49 0.27
C GLU A 206 22.10 17.42 -0.28
N ALA A 207 22.87 16.37 0.06
CA ALA A 207 24.28 16.23 -0.31
C ALA A 207 24.51 15.97 -1.81
N ASP A 208 23.48 15.66 -2.60
CA ASP A 208 23.63 15.25 -4.00
C ASP A 208 23.37 16.35 -5.05
N GLU A 209 23.03 17.58 -4.66
CA GLU A 209 22.81 18.66 -5.63
C GLU A 209 24.12 19.40 -6.04
N ASN A 210 25.27 19.11 -5.41
CA ASN A 210 26.54 19.82 -5.63
C ASN A 210 27.62 19.02 -6.38
N ILE A 211 27.28 17.89 -7.03
CA ILE A 211 28.25 17.14 -7.84
C ILE A 211 27.84 17.21 -9.34
N ASN A 212 27.67 18.40 -9.86
CA ASN A 212 27.74 18.69 -11.29
C ASN A 212 28.30 20.09 -11.47
N VAL A 213 29.62 20.18 -11.36
CA VAL A 213 30.45 21.27 -11.93
C VAL A 213 31.52 20.62 -12.79
#